data_6540612cc3f5ec307ce77b162283e753
#
_entry.id   6540612cc3f5ec307ce77b162283e753
#
_cell.length_a   1.000
_cell.length_b   1.000
_cell.length_c   1.000
_cell.angle_alpha   90.00
_cell.angle_beta   90.00
_cell.angle_gamma   90.00
#
_symmetry.space_group_name_H-M   'P 1'
#
loop_
_entity.id
_entity.type
_entity.pdbx_description
1 polymer ?
#
loop_
_entity_poly.entity_id
_entity_poly.type
_entity_poly.pdbx_seq_one_letter_code
_entity_poly.pdbx_strand_id
1 'polypeptide(L)'
;MQFYKDKMRVKNPEKLPGKISCKRMQLGGLGANKPNVIKFADGELLLATFHKHCEPYEDGVCTIHIMLYRSGNNGVTWSGRHYDNLWGKEPYLNVFGDDTVIMTTHHLQGEVRNRIGRTVTVLHRSEDRGETWKSTTIDKDDIPDEVDMTYSSRNIIELDNGVLLMGMGCGYGKDYAFKSFDMGKTWKPFSTVFYGYERDKYRYSPYQEAVFWKTEQVRLFLLARCSPELMVFTEKIDGLPDFDYSTAKGFDHFDVEILFESQDSGLSWHPIKAINILSAMYPSIIQLDDGRTLFTFTVREPLEGNHMGIQAIIVTEDENGNPKFDIASDRIIIDEKTPDYLQSGGGFGNTLQLDDGNLLTVYSYYDADEEIKLEMEDGTYFADEEKFEKVRRKAAEFHDWANGFNYNSLKDKVKNTRRHCYLGCWQVLRKAGPKTEITLWRLPVD
;
A
#
# COMPACT_ATOMS: atom_id res chain seq x y z
N MET A 1 11.97 19.86 -9.89
CA MET A 1 10.90 19.68 -8.91
C MET A 1 11.03 20.75 -7.85
N GLN A 2 9.96 21.39 -7.43
CA GLN A 2 10.00 22.49 -6.46
C GLN A 2 8.85 22.35 -5.46
N PHE A 3 9.12 22.58 -4.19
CA PHE A 3 8.08 22.61 -3.16
C PHE A 3 7.20 23.86 -3.29
N TYR A 4 5.91 23.68 -3.10
CA TYR A 4 4.95 24.76 -2.88
C TYR A 4 4.36 24.70 -1.47
N LYS A 5 3.95 25.84 -0.94
CA LYS A 5 3.33 25.94 0.38
C LYS A 5 1.87 25.53 0.31
N ASP A 6 1.42 24.78 1.29
CA ASP A 6 0.03 24.33 1.42
C ASP A 6 -0.35 24.15 2.89
N LYS A 7 -1.59 23.75 3.15
CA LYS A 7 -2.11 23.44 4.49
C LYS A 7 -2.92 22.16 4.43
N MET A 8 -2.69 21.30 5.40
CA MET A 8 -3.52 20.15 5.69
C MET A 8 -4.64 20.56 6.64
N ARG A 9 -5.81 19.98 6.49
CA ARG A 9 -6.95 20.17 7.37
C ARG A 9 -6.92 19.16 8.50
N VAL A 10 -7.35 19.58 9.70
CA VAL A 10 -7.65 18.67 10.81
C VAL A 10 -9.16 18.56 10.94
N LYS A 11 -9.69 17.34 10.86
CA LYS A 11 -11.12 17.05 11.07
C LYS A 11 -11.34 16.93 12.58
N ASN A 12 -12.38 17.61 13.09
CA ASN A 12 -12.75 17.63 14.49
C ASN A 12 -11.55 17.95 15.41
N PRO A 13 -10.94 19.15 15.27
CA PRO A 13 -9.75 19.52 16.04
C PRO A 13 -10.12 19.73 17.52
N GLU A 14 -9.44 19.02 18.41
CA GLU A 14 -9.55 19.19 19.87
C GLU A 14 -8.24 19.68 20.48
N LYS A 15 -7.15 18.98 20.21
CA LYS A 15 -5.78 19.32 20.67
C LYS A 15 -4.96 19.92 19.56
N LEU A 16 -5.18 19.50 18.31
CA LEU A 16 -4.47 20.03 17.17
C LEU A 16 -5.15 21.28 16.60
N PRO A 17 -4.40 22.20 15.97
CA PRO A 17 -4.99 23.34 15.27
C PRO A 17 -5.82 22.84 14.06
N GLY A 18 -6.90 23.52 13.70
CA GLY A 18 -7.76 23.15 12.57
C GLY A 18 -7.06 23.06 11.22
N LYS A 19 -5.85 23.62 11.10
CA LYS A 19 -4.99 23.52 9.90
C LYS A 19 -3.53 23.42 10.30
N ILE A 20 -2.78 22.55 9.61
CA ILE A 20 -1.33 22.37 9.77
C ILE A 20 -0.64 22.81 8.47
N SER A 21 0.36 23.69 8.59
CA SER A 21 1.15 24.15 7.45
C SER A 21 2.04 23.02 6.92
N CYS A 22 2.12 22.89 5.61
CA CYS A 22 2.98 21.92 4.95
C CYS A 22 3.62 22.48 3.68
N LYS A 23 4.56 21.71 3.12
CA LYS A 23 5.12 21.94 1.79
C LYS A 23 4.92 20.66 0.99
N ARG A 24 4.50 20.79 -0.26
CA ARG A 24 4.25 19.67 -1.14
C ARG A 24 5.10 19.73 -2.39
N MET A 25 5.46 18.57 -2.90
CA MET A 25 6.21 18.43 -4.16
C MET A 25 5.75 17.18 -4.88
N GLN A 26 5.42 17.31 -6.17
CA GLN A 26 5.19 16.15 -7.02
C GLN A 26 6.53 15.48 -7.36
N LEU A 27 6.60 14.16 -7.21
CA LEU A 27 7.75 13.33 -7.58
C LEU A 27 7.42 12.46 -8.78
N GLY A 28 8.33 12.45 -9.76
CA GLY A 28 8.15 11.66 -10.98
C GLY A 28 7.05 12.17 -11.89
N GLY A 29 6.65 11.32 -12.83
CA GLY A 29 5.61 11.59 -13.82
C GLY A 29 4.28 10.93 -13.49
N LEU A 30 3.34 11.08 -14.43
CA LEU A 30 2.08 10.36 -14.40
C LEU A 30 2.33 8.84 -14.44
N GLY A 31 1.62 8.08 -13.62
CA GLY A 31 1.75 6.63 -13.47
C GLY A 31 2.54 6.20 -12.25
N ALA A 32 3.25 7.12 -11.57
CA ALA A 32 3.97 6.81 -10.33
C ALA A 32 2.96 6.53 -9.20
N ASN A 33 2.94 5.30 -8.68
CA ASN A 33 1.91 4.83 -7.77
C ASN A 33 2.48 4.14 -6.54
N LYS A 34 1.73 4.22 -5.42
CA LYS A 34 1.99 3.59 -4.13
C LYS A 34 3.46 3.72 -3.70
N PRO A 35 3.92 4.96 -3.48
CA PRO A 35 5.29 5.20 -3.03
C PRO A 35 5.52 4.65 -1.63
N ASN A 36 6.75 4.25 -1.38
CA ASN A 36 7.23 3.94 -0.05
C ASN A 36 8.64 4.49 0.13
N VAL A 37 8.94 5.05 1.29
CA VAL A 37 10.21 5.72 1.59
C VAL A 37 10.82 5.19 2.89
N ILE A 38 12.15 5.04 2.88
CA ILE A 38 12.97 4.72 4.05
C ILE A 38 14.06 5.77 4.24
N LYS A 39 14.59 5.85 5.46
CA LYS A 39 15.72 6.71 5.83
C LYS A 39 16.87 5.84 6.36
N PHE A 40 18.07 6.01 5.81
CA PHE A 40 19.29 5.41 6.33
C PHE A 40 19.79 6.20 7.57
N ALA A 41 20.70 5.58 8.33
CA ALA A 41 21.22 6.17 9.56
C ALA A 41 21.95 7.51 9.37
N ASP A 42 22.50 7.77 8.18
CA ASP A 42 23.15 9.03 7.82
C ASP A 42 22.19 10.10 7.27
N GLY A 43 20.88 9.82 7.28
CA GLY A 43 19.82 10.73 6.81
C GLY A 43 19.54 10.66 5.31
N GLU A 44 20.26 9.84 4.52
CA GLU A 44 19.91 9.60 3.12
C GLU A 44 18.53 8.92 3.03
N LEU A 45 17.73 9.31 2.04
CA LEU A 45 16.41 8.73 1.79
C LEU A 45 16.42 7.89 0.52
N LEU A 46 15.76 6.72 0.58
CA LEU A 46 15.46 5.90 -0.58
C LEU A 46 13.94 5.74 -0.70
N LEU A 47 13.38 6.06 -1.87
CA LEU A 47 11.97 5.96 -2.17
C LEU A 47 11.75 5.06 -3.37
N ALA A 48 10.76 4.17 -3.29
CA ALA A 48 10.33 3.33 -4.40
C ALA A 48 8.92 3.71 -4.84
N THR A 49 8.67 3.67 -6.14
CA THR A 49 7.32 3.72 -6.75
C THR A 49 7.21 2.65 -7.81
N PHE A 50 6.00 2.30 -8.20
CA PHE A 50 5.81 1.48 -9.39
C PHE A 50 4.97 2.19 -10.45
N HIS A 51 5.19 1.81 -11.71
CA HIS A 51 4.41 2.23 -12.86
C HIS A 51 3.80 0.98 -13.48
N LYS A 52 2.47 0.93 -13.54
CA LYS A 52 1.74 -0.16 -14.20
C LYS A 52 1.17 0.33 -15.52
N HIS A 53 1.52 -0.36 -16.58
CA HIS A 53 0.96 -0.18 -17.91
C HIS A 53 0.10 -1.39 -18.25
N CYS A 54 -1.21 -1.17 -18.44
CA CYS A 54 -2.12 -2.22 -18.87
C CYS A 54 -2.08 -2.36 -20.38
N GLU A 55 -2.22 -3.60 -20.86
CA GLU A 55 -2.34 -3.87 -22.28
C GLU A 55 -3.70 -3.36 -22.80
N PRO A 56 -3.71 -2.57 -23.89
CA PRO A 56 -4.95 -1.99 -24.40
C PRO A 56 -5.96 -3.01 -24.93
N TYR A 57 -5.51 -4.20 -25.34
CA TYR A 57 -6.35 -5.23 -25.94
C TYR A 57 -6.51 -6.50 -25.10
N GLU A 58 -5.77 -6.63 -24.00
CA GLU A 58 -5.80 -7.83 -23.16
C GLU A 58 -6.03 -7.46 -21.70
N ASP A 59 -7.25 -7.65 -21.23
CA ASP A 59 -7.61 -7.38 -19.85
C ASP A 59 -6.77 -8.22 -18.88
N GLY A 60 -6.17 -7.55 -17.89
CA GLY A 60 -5.33 -8.19 -16.89
C GLY A 60 -3.87 -8.36 -17.27
N VAL A 61 -3.51 -8.19 -18.54
CA VAL A 61 -2.11 -8.20 -18.98
C VAL A 61 -1.48 -6.84 -18.71
N CYS A 62 -0.29 -6.82 -18.15
CA CYS A 62 0.41 -5.59 -17.79
C CYS A 62 1.92 -5.74 -17.76
N THR A 63 2.60 -4.60 -17.81
CA THR A 63 4.00 -4.45 -17.44
C THR A 63 4.11 -3.55 -16.23
N ILE A 64 4.98 -3.88 -15.27
CA ILE A 64 5.11 -3.14 -14.02
C ILE A 64 6.58 -2.83 -13.76
N HIS A 65 6.94 -1.56 -13.81
CA HIS A 65 8.30 -1.08 -13.59
C HIS A 65 8.42 -0.45 -12.20
N ILE A 66 9.56 -0.64 -11.55
CA ILE A 66 9.90 0.03 -10.30
C ILE A 66 10.90 1.15 -10.58
N MET A 67 10.62 2.31 -10.01
CA MET A 67 11.53 3.45 -9.99
C MET A 67 12.00 3.69 -8.57
N LEU A 68 13.30 3.80 -8.39
CA LEU A 68 13.91 4.20 -7.13
C LEU A 68 14.38 5.66 -7.22
N TYR A 69 14.18 6.39 -6.13
CA TYR A 69 14.61 7.78 -5.99
C TYR A 69 15.45 7.93 -4.73
N ARG A 70 16.51 8.74 -4.81
CA ARG A 70 17.39 9.05 -3.68
C ARG A 70 17.38 10.53 -3.37
N SER A 71 17.49 10.85 -2.09
CA SER A 71 17.68 12.22 -1.60
C SER A 71 18.68 12.24 -0.45
N GLY A 72 19.73 13.03 -0.57
CA GLY A 72 20.74 13.28 0.48
C GLY A 72 20.50 14.63 1.21
N ASN A 73 19.33 15.23 1.11
CA ASN A 73 19.06 16.57 1.67
C ASN A 73 17.62 16.70 2.22
N ASN A 74 17.20 15.73 3.05
CA ASN A 74 15.90 15.71 3.71
C ASN A 74 14.70 15.81 2.73
N GLY A 75 14.81 15.13 1.57
CA GLY A 75 13.74 15.10 0.59
C GLY A 75 13.57 16.36 -0.26
N VAL A 76 14.49 17.33 -0.18
CA VAL A 76 14.40 18.59 -0.93
C VAL A 76 14.66 18.40 -2.43
N THR A 77 15.59 17.52 -2.78
CA THR A 77 15.85 17.13 -4.17
C THR A 77 15.98 15.62 -4.27
N TRP A 78 15.58 15.08 -5.42
CA TRP A 78 15.56 13.65 -5.69
C TRP A 78 16.19 13.32 -7.04
N SER A 79 16.99 12.27 -7.06
CA SER A 79 17.51 11.65 -8.28
C SER A 79 16.81 10.30 -8.50
N GLY A 80 16.24 10.08 -9.68
CA GLY A 80 15.54 8.84 -10.01
C GLY A 80 16.40 7.88 -10.84
N ARG A 81 16.26 6.58 -10.58
CA ARG A 81 16.93 5.51 -11.34
C ARG A 81 15.96 4.34 -11.57
N HIS A 82 15.97 3.80 -12.76
CA HIS A 82 15.32 2.56 -13.15
C HIS A 82 16.31 1.41 -13.12
N TYR A 83 15.84 0.23 -12.70
CA TYR A 83 16.60 -1.01 -12.71
C TYR A 83 15.81 -2.07 -13.49
N ASP A 84 16.39 -2.62 -14.56
CA ASP A 84 15.70 -3.58 -15.43
C ASP A 84 15.31 -4.89 -14.71
N ASN A 85 16.04 -5.26 -13.67
CA ASN A 85 15.80 -6.45 -12.86
C ASN A 85 14.82 -6.23 -11.71
N LEU A 86 14.32 -4.99 -11.49
CA LEU A 86 13.33 -4.67 -10.49
C LEU A 86 11.98 -4.40 -11.13
N TRP A 87 11.02 -5.26 -10.85
CA TRP A 87 9.66 -5.11 -11.31
C TRP A 87 8.69 -5.76 -10.31
N GLY A 88 7.43 -5.42 -10.40
CA GLY A 88 6.39 -5.87 -9.50
C GLY A 88 5.54 -4.73 -8.96
N LYS A 89 4.38 -5.08 -8.43
CA LYS A 89 3.41 -4.15 -7.87
C LYS A 89 3.70 -3.89 -6.39
N GLU A 90 3.44 -2.67 -5.93
CA GLU A 90 3.42 -2.28 -4.52
C GLU A 90 4.78 -2.50 -3.81
N PRO A 91 5.85 -1.84 -4.28
CA PRO A 91 7.13 -1.94 -3.61
C PRO A 91 7.04 -1.38 -2.19
N TYR A 92 7.49 -2.13 -1.20
CA TYR A 92 7.61 -1.67 0.18
C TYR A 92 9.04 -1.90 0.67
N LEU A 93 9.74 -0.82 0.96
CA LEU A 93 11.13 -0.81 1.40
C LEU A 93 11.21 -1.01 2.91
N ASN A 94 12.20 -1.76 3.33
CA ASN A 94 12.59 -1.94 4.73
C ASN A 94 14.11 -1.81 4.82
N VAL A 95 14.61 -1.09 5.80
CA VAL A 95 16.05 -0.94 6.07
C VAL A 95 16.39 -1.42 7.46
N PHE A 96 17.51 -2.08 7.61
CA PHE A 96 18.02 -2.68 8.85
C PHE A 96 19.34 -2.05 9.27
N GLY A 97 19.78 -2.31 10.50
CA GLY A 97 20.88 -1.61 11.13
C GLY A 97 22.26 -1.78 10.45
N ASP A 98 22.39 -2.74 9.53
CA ASP A 98 23.59 -2.94 8.69
C ASP A 98 23.46 -2.31 7.29
N ASP A 99 22.48 -1.40 7.10
CA ASP A 99 22.13 -0.80 5.82
C ASP A 99 21.61 -1.80 4.75
N THR A 100 21.32 -3.04 5.14
CA THR A 100 20.60 -3.98 4.28
C THR A 100 19.20 -3.46 3.99
N VAL A 101 18.84 -3.44 2.72
CA VAL A 101 17.49 -3.08 2.26
C VAL A 101 16.78 -4.31 1.73
N ILE A 102 15.55 -4.53 2.18
CA ILE A 102 14.66 -5.54 1.60
C ILE A 102 13.42 -4.84 1.08
N MET A 103 13.15 -4.97 -0.21
CA MET A 103 11.95 -4.47 -0.85
C MET A 103 11.03 -5.65 -1.19
N THR A 104 9.82 -5.62 -0.65
CA THR A 104 8.77 -6.58 -1.01
C THR A 104 8.00 -6.09 -2.23
N THR A 105 7.60 -7.00 -3.11
CA THR A 105 6.74 -6.71 -4.27
C THR A 105 5.83 -7.89 -4.57
N HIS A 106 4.81 -7.67 -5.40
CA HIS A 106 3.98 -8.74 -5.95
C HIS A 106 4.20 -8.85 -7.46
N HIS A 107 4.60 -10.03 -7.93
CA HIS A 107 4.57 -10.33 -9.35
C HIS A 107 3.17 -10.83 -9.71
N LEU A 108 2.37 -9.99 -10.36
CA LEU A 108 0.99 -10.31 -10.72
C LEU A 108 0.93 -11.41 -11.78
N GLN A 109 -0.12 -12.23 -11.73
CA GLN A 109 -0.38 -13.28 -12.72
C GLN A 109 -0.35 -12.77 -14.16
N GLY A 110 -0.92 -11.58 -14.42
CA GLY A 110 -1.00 -10.96 -15.74
C GLY A 110 0.22 -10.14 -16.15
N GLU A 111 1.28 -10.08 -15.35
CA GLU A 111 2.50 -9.38 -15.72
C GLU A 111 3.29 -10.20 -16.75
N VAL A 112 3.64 -9.57 -17.89
CA VAL A 112 4.19 -10.29 -19.07
C VAL A 112 5.48 -11.07 -18.81
N ARG A 113 6.27 -10.66 -17.81
CA ARG A 113 7.51 -11.35 -17.39
C ARG A 113 7.28 -12.46 -16.38
N ASN A 114 6.08 -12.52 -15.77
CA ASN A 114 5.75 -13.54 -14.77
C ASN A 114 5.51 -14.89 -15.43
N ARG A 115 6.50 -15.78 -15.37
CA ARG A 115 6.44 -17.13 -15.92
C ARG A 115 5.81 -18.17 -14.98
N ILE A 116 5.53 -17.77 -13.73
CA ILE A 116 4.92 -18.67 -12.73
C ILE A 116 3.42 -18.83 -13.02
N GLY A 117 2.75 -17.82 -13.60
CA GLY A 117 1.35 -17.89 -14.03
C GLY A 117 0.34 -17.68 -12.91
N ARG A 118 0.77 -17.24 -11.74
CA ARG A 118 -0.04 -16.81 -10.59
C ARG A 118 0.62 -15.62 -9.88
N THR A 119 -0.11 -14.95 -9.00
CA THR A 119 0.46 -13.87 -8.18
C THR A 119 1.37 -14.44 -7.11
N VAL A 120 2.59 -13.93 -7.01
CA VAL A 120 3.59 -14.36 -6.04
C VAL A 120 4.32 -13.18 -5.41
N THR A 121 4.75 -13.38 -4.17
CA THR A 121 5.63 -12.44 -3.46
C THR A 121 7.06 -12.56 -3.96
N VAL A 122 7.70 -11.43 -4.21
CA VAL A 122 9.13 -11.36 -4.51
C VAL A 122 9.80 -10.40 -3.54
N LEU A 123 10.89 -10.85 -2.96
CA LEU A 123 11.75 -10.10 -2.06
C LEU A 123 13.00 -9.70 -2.82
N HIS A 124 13.23 -8.42 -2.98
CA HIS A 124 14.45 -7.87 -3.55
C HIS A 124 15.33 -7.40 -2.40
N ARG A 125 16.49 -8.02 -2.24
CA ARG A 125 17.44 -7.74 -1.17
C ARG A 125 18.71 -7.09 -1.71
N SER A 126 19.14 -6.03 -1.06
CA SER A 126 20.37 -5.28 -1.34
C SER A 126 21.23 -5.20 -0.07
N GLU A 127 22.53 -5.41 -0.23
CA GLU A 127 23.55 -5.26 0.83
C GLU A 127 24.38 -3.97 0.64
N ASP A 128 24.04 -3.15 -0.34
CA ASP A 128 24.75 -1.94 -0.75
C ASP A 128 23.79 -0.74 -0.88
N ARG A 129 22.86 -0.64 0.06
CA ARG A 129 21.89 0.47 0.17
C ARG A 129 21.02 0.66 -1.08
N GLY A 130 20.74 -0.43 -1.82
CA GLY A 130 19.87 -0.40 -2.99
C GLY A 130 20.58 -0.07 -4.31
N GLU A 131 21.91 -0.22 -4.39
CA GLU A 131 22.64 -0.09 -5.64
C GLU A 131 22.58 -1.38 -6.48
N THR A 132 22.65 -2.55 -5.83
CA THR A 132 22.47 -3.84 -6.48
C THR A 132 21.46 -4.70 -5.73
N TRP A 133 20.76 -5.57 -6.45
CA TRP A 133 19.64 -6.32 -5.93
C TRP A 133 19.69 -7.80 -6.30
N LYS A 134 19.39 -8.66 -5.31
CA LYS A 134 19.14 -10.09 -5.50
C LYS A 134 17.69 -10.37 -5.16
N SER A 135 16.99 -11.13 -5.99
CA SER A 135 15.56 -11.42 -5.84
C SER A 135 15.33 -12.86 -5.43
N THR A 136 14.42 -13.07 -4.48
CA THR A 136 13.94 -14.36 -4.01
C THR A 136 12.42 -14.38 -4.09
N THR A 137 11.84 -15.43 -4.65
CA THR A 137 10.39 -15.61 -4.74
C THR A 137 9.92 -16.49 -3.60
N ILE A 138 8.80 -16.13 -2.98
CA ILE A 138 8.02 -17.01 -2.08
C ILE A 138 6.75 -17.41 -2.81
N ASP A 139 6.60 -18.69 -3.07
CA ASP A 139 5.50 -19.26 -3.83
C ASP A 139 4.74 -20.32 -3.00
N LYS A 140 3.75 -20.93 -3.58
CA LYS A 140 2.90 -21.94 -2.94
C LYS A 140 3.68 -23.10 -2.31
N ASP A 141 4.82 -23.48 -2.88
CA ASP A 141 5.64 -24.59 -2.38
C ASP A 141 6.40 -24.23 -1.08
N ASP A 142 6.46 -22.92 -0.74
CA ASP A 142 7.03 -22.43 0.51
C ASP A 142 5.98 -22.31 1.64
N ILE A 143 4.71 -22.61 1.35
CA ILE A 143 3.58 -22.49 2.25
C ILE A 143 3.13 -23.87 2.71
N PRO A 144 2.77 -24.06 4.00
CA PRO A 144 2.34 -25.36 4.53
C PRO A 144 1.04 -25.91 3.93
N ASP A 145 0.21 -25.04 3.42
CA ASP A 145 -1.10 -25.38 2.85
C ASP A 145 -1.14 -25.19 1.33
N GLU A 146 -2.13 -25.77 0.69
CA GLU A 146 -2.40 -25.51 -0.72
C GLU A 146 -2.97 -24.08 -0.87
N VAL A 147 -2.26 -23.22 -1.60
CA VAL A 147 -2.62 -21.82 -1.82
C VAL A 147 -2.52 -21.46 -3.30
N ASP A 148 -3.32 -20.47 -3.72
CA ASP A 148 -3.32 -20.01 -5.11
C ASP A 148 -2.32 -18.90 -5.37
N MET A 149 -2.00 -18.11 -4.36
CA MET A 149 -1.18 -16.92 -4.49
C MET A 149 -0.51 -16.55 -3.17
N THR A 150 0.52 -15.74 -3.24
CA THR A 150 1.19 -15.18 -2.06
C THR A 150 1.36 -13.66 -2.20
N TYR A 151 1.10 -12.92 -1.12
CA TYR A 151 1.46 -11.50 -0.99
C TYR A 151 2.03 -11.19 0.38
N SER A 152 3.17 -10.52 0.41
CA SER A 152 3.78 -10.08 1.65
C SER A 152 2.95 -8.99 2.36
N SER A 153 3.11 -8.91 3.67
CA SER A 153 2.75 -7.73 4.45
C SER A 153 3.49 -6.48 3.96
N ARG A 154 3.07 -5.32 4.46
CA ARG A 154 3.70 -4.06 4.07
C ARG A 154 5.12 -3.95 4.58
N ASN A 155 5.36 -4.19 5.86
CA ASN A 155 6.70 -4.05 6.44
C ASN A 155 7.27 -5.38 6.92
N ILE A 156 8.59 -5.34 7.09
CA ILE A 156 9.37 -6.36 7.78
C ILE A 156 9.94 -5.70 9.03
N ILE A 157 9.77 -6.33 10.18
CA ILE A 157 10.35 -5.83 11.43
C ILE A 157 11.49 -6.73 11.89
N GLU A 158 12.46 -6.13 12.58
CA GLU A 158 13.51 -6.84 13.27
C GLU A 158 13.09 -7.11 14.71
N LEU A 159 13.08 -8.39 15.06
CA LEU A 159 12.89 -8.85 16.44
C LEU A 159 14.23 -8.88 17.17
N ASP A 160 14.21 -9.25 18.45
CA ASP A 160 15.44 -9.43 19.21
C ASP A 160 16.35 -10.45 18.53
N ASN A 161 17.67 -10.25 18.62
CA ASN A 161 18.70 -11.09 18.04
C ASN A 161 18.76 -11.12 16.49
N GLY A 162 18.29 -10.08 15.80
CA GLY A 162 18.43 -9.97 14.36
C GLY A 162 17.47 -10.88 13.57
N VAL A 163 16.45 -11.43 14.20
CA VAL A 163 15.42 -12.22 13.52
C VAL A 163 14.42 -11.28 12.84
N LEU A 164 14.24 -11.46 11.53
CA LEU A 164 13.25 -10.69 10.79
C LEU A 164 11.90 -11.39 10.79
N LEU A 165 10.81 -10.61 10.90
CA LEU A 165 9.42 -11.07 10.86
C LEU A 165 8.67 -10.36 9.73
N MET A 166 7.94 -11.12 8.93
CA MET A 166 7.11 -10.66 7.82
C MET A 166 5.78 -11.41 7.81
N GLY A 167 4.69 -10.74 7.43
CA GLY A 167 3.41 -11.39 7.15
C GLY A 167 3.30 -11.84 5.70
N MET A 168 2.51 -12.86 5.46
CA MET A 168 2.23 -13.43 4.15
C MET A 168 0.76 -13.79 4.03
N GLY A 169 0.02 -13.06 3.22
CA GLY A 169 -1.33 -13.43 2.80
C GLY A 169 -1.27 -14.47 1.69
N CYS A 170 -2.12 -15.49 1.76
CA CYS A 170 -2.04 -16.63 0.86
C CYS A 170 -3.34 -16.94 0.11
N GLY A 171 -4.35 -16.12 0.23
CA GLY A 171 -5.69 -16.47 -0.23
C GLY A 171 -6.34 -17.56 0.64
N TYR A 172 -7.58 -17.90 0.38
CA TYR A 172 -8.34 -18.91 1.12
C TYR A 172 -8.45 -18.73 2.65
N GLY A 173 -8.33 -17.48 3.14
CA GLY A 173 -8.56 -17.17 4.56
C GLY A 173 -7.44 -17.59 5.50
N LYS A 174 -6.22 -17.73 5.02
CA LYS A 174 -5.03 -17.99 5.84
C LYS A 174 -3.93 -16.99 5.59
N ASP A 175 -3.42 -16.45 6.68
CA ASP A 175 -2.24 -15.60 6.68
C ASP A 175 -1.18 -16.20 7.60
N TYR A 176 0.06 -16.11 7.18
CA TYR A 176 1.20 -16.66 7.89
C TYR A 176 2.15 -15.55 8.33
N ALA A 177 2.80 -15.76 9.46
CA ALA A 177 4.02 -15.06 9.80
C ALA A 177 5.23 -15.87 9.32
N PHE A 178 6.15 -15.22 8.66
CA PHE A 178 7.42 -15.78 8.17
C PHE A 178 8.58 -15.19 8.97
N LYS A 179 9.56 -16.01 9.27
CA LYS A 179 10.81 -15.56 9.89
C LYS A 179 12.02 -15.81 9.02
N SER A 180 12.98 -14.89 9.12
CA SER A 180 14.33 -15.05 8.59
C SER A 180 15.34 -14.93 9.72
N PHE A 181 16.30 -15.84 9.75
CA PHE A 181 17.39 -15.91 10.73
C PHE A 181 18.76 -15.53 10.12
N ASP A 182 18.76 -15.05 8.89
CA ASP A 182 19.95 -14.75 8.08
C ASP A 182 19.85 -13.41 7.34
N MET A 183 19.22 -12.42 7.99
CA MET A 183 19.01 -11.08 7.43
C MET A 183 18.29 -11.08 6.09
N GLY A 184 17.24 -11.88 5.98
CA GLY A 184 16.34 -11.90 4.82
C GLY A 184 16.86 -12.67 3.61
N LYS A 185 17.93 -13.47 3.74
CA LYS A 185 18.43 -14.34 2.64
C LYS A 185 17.49 -15.52 2.42
N THR A 186 16.99 -16.12 3.52
CA THR A 186 16.02 -17.20 3.48
C THR A 186 14.85 -16.91 4.43
N TRP A 187 13.68 -17.40 4.07
CA TRP A 187 12.44 -17.20 4.82
C TRP A 187 11.73 -18.53 5.04
N LYS A 188 11.14 -18.68 6.21
CA LYS A 188 10.37 -19.88 6.55
C LYS A 188 9.06 -19.52 7.22
N PRO A 189 7.96 -20.21 6.94
CA PRO A 189 6.72 -20.08 7.69
C PRO A 189 6.99 -20.40 9.16
N PHE A 190 6.48 -19.57 10.05
CA PHE A 190 6.71 -19.67 11.48
C PHE A 190 5.43 -19.94 12.25
N SER A 191 4.39 -19.15 11.97
CA SER A 191 3.08 -19.29 12.62
C SER A 191 1.97 -18.88 11.67
N THR A 192 0.75 -19.28 11.99
CA THR A 192 -0.45 -18.76 11.34
C THR A 192 -0.94 -17.56 12.13
N VAL A 193 -1.12 -16.44 11.41
CA VAL A 193 -1.67 -15.22 12.03
C VAL A 193 -3.16 -15.36 12.24
N PHE A 194 -3.83 -16.06 11.34
CA PHE A 194 -5.26 -16.20 11.36
C PHE A 194 -5.73 -17.63 11.07
N TYR A 195 -6.69 -18.07 11.90
CA TYR A 195 -7.46 -19.29 11.73
C TYR A 195 -8.93 -18.93 11.70
N GLY A 196 -9.70 -19.34 10.76
CA GLY A 196 -11.10 -19.08 10.99
C GLY A 196 -12.05 -19.33 9.85
N TYR A 197 -11.62 -19.96 8.78
CA TYR A 197 -12.53 -20.25 7.69
C TYR A 197 -12.62 -21.73 7.37
N GLU A 198 -13.87 -22.18 7.29
CA GLU A 198 -14.17 -23.37 6.53
C GLU A 198 -13.88 -23.04 5.06
N ARG A 199 -12.90 -23.71 4.49
CA ARG A 199 -12.35 -23.54 3.14
C ARG A 199 -13.42 -23.39 2.05
N ASP A 200 -14.57 -24.00 2.23
CA ASP A 200 -15.63 -24.08 1.22
C ASP A 200 -16.52 -22.83 1.15
N LYS A 201 -16.44 -21.92 2.11
CA LYS A 201 -17.29 -20.73 2.15
C LYS A 201 -16.65 -19.48 1.56
N TYR A 202 -15.33 -19.35 1.61
CA TYR A 202 -14.66 -18.08 1.29
C TYR A 202 -13.39 -18.32 0.48
N ARG A 203 -13.25 -17.58 -0.62
CA ARG A 203 -12.12 -17.67 -1.56
C ARG A 203 -10.99 -16.68 -1.29
N TYR A 204 -11.14 -15.78 -0.32
CA TYR A 204 -10.20 -14.69 -0.09
C TYR A 204 -9.74 -14.65 1.36
N SER A 205 -8.47 -14.29 1.56
CA SER A 205 -7.96 -13.99 2.88
C SER A 205 -8.67 -12.74 3.42
N PRO A 206 -9.29 -12.80 4.59
CA PRO A 206 -9.87 -11.62 5.20
C PRO A 206 -8.81 -10.65 5.74
N TYR A 207 -7.57 -11.08 5.86
CA TYR A 207 -6.48 -10.32 6.41
C TYR A 207 -5.38 -10.17 5.39
N GLN A 208 -5.18 -8.95 4.90
CA GLN A 208 -4.17 -8.63 3.92
C GLN A 208 -3.42 -7.37 4.33
N GLU A 209 -2.24 -7.17 3.75
CA GLU A 209 -1.55 -5.89 3.83
C GLU A 209 -1.23 -5.44 5.27
N ALA A 210 -0.83 -6.40 6.10
CA ALA A 210 -0.55 -6.17 7.51
C ALA A 210 0.69 -5.29 7.74
N VAL A 211 0.66 -4.52 8.82
CA VAL A 211 1.81 -3.80 9.37
C VAL A 211 2.08 -4.30 10.78
N PHE A 212 3.33 -4.68 11.01
CA PHE A 212 3.82 -5.06 12.33
C PHE A 212 4.49 -3.89 13.01
N TRP A 213 4.39 -3.81 14.32
CA TRP A 213 5.27 -2.96 15.12
C TRP A 213 5.50 -3.56 16.50
N LYS A 214 6.61 -3.16 17.09
CA LYS A 214 7.04 -3.56 18.41
C LYS A 214 7.07 -2.33 19.29
N THR A 215 6.47 -2.40 20.47
CA THR A 215 6.56 -1.34 21.47
C THR A 215 7.87 -1.46 22.25
N GLU A 216 8.26 -0.39 22.96
CA GLU A 216 9.40 -0.41 23.87
C GLU A 216 9.28 -1.48 24.98
N GLN A 217 8.05 -1.82 25.35
CA GLN A 217 7.74 -2.88 26.34
C GLN A 217 7.80 -4.29 25.75
N VAL A 218 8.33 -4.45 24.52
CA VAL A 218 8.47 -5.75 23.83
C VAL A 218 7.13 -6.41 23.46
N ARG A 219 6.03 -5.66 23.44
CA ARG A 219 4.75 -6.15 22.90
C ARG A 219 4.78 -6.08 21.39
N LEU A 220 4.32 -7.13 20.75
CA LEU A 220 4.27 -7.24 19.29
C LEU A 220 2.83 -7.11 18.82
N PHE A 221 2.58 -6.12 17.99
CA PHE A 221 1.29 -5.84 17.39
C PHE A 221 1.31 -6.05 15.88
N LEU A 222 0.15 -6.34 15.35
CA LEU A 222 -0.13 -6.41 13.92
C LEU A 222 -1.44 -5.70 13.65
N LEU A 223 -1.43 -4.77 12.72
CA LEU A 223 -2.61 -4.14 12.18
C LEU A 223 -2.85 -4.67 10.78
N ALA A 224 -3.98 -5.33 10.56
CA ALA A 224 -4.28 -6.00 9.31
C ALA A 224 -5.59 -5.51 8.71
N ARG A 225 -5.56 -5.31 7.40
CA ARG A 225 -6.74 -5.03 6.59
C ARG A 225 -7.63 -6.28 6.49
N CYS A 226 -8.90 -6.12 6.79
CA CYS A 226 -9.88 -7.20 6.82
C CYS A 226 -11.16 -6.82 6.10
N SER A 227 -11.76 -7.79 5.41
CA SER A 227 -13.08 -7.64 4.80
C SER A 227 -14.16 -8.21 5.74
N PRO A 228 -14.90 -7.38 6.48
CA PRO A 228 -15.80 -7.84 7.55
C PRO A 228 -16.91 -8.79 7.09
N GLU A 229 -17.41 -8.61 5.87
CA GLU A 229 -18.43 -9.49 5.29
C GLU A 229 -17.94 -10.93 5.05
N LEU A 230 -16.62 -11.12 5.00
CA LEU A 230 -15.99 -12.42 4.83
C LEU A 230 -15.51 -13.02 6.14
N MET A 231 -15.61 -12.27 7.23
CA MET A 231 -15.13 -12.70 8.53
C MET A 231 -16.22 -13.47 9.29
N VAL A 232 -15.91 -14.69 9.64
CA VAL A 232 -16.70 -15.46 10.60
C VAL A 232 -15.85 -15.56 11.86
N PHE A 233 -16.01 -14.63 12.77
CA PHE A 233 -15.37 -14.72 14.07
C PHE A 233 -16.18 -15.62 14.99
N THR A 234 -15.49 -16.49 15.71
CA THR A 234 -16.09 -17.22 16.82
C THR A 234 -16.36 -16.30 18.00
N GLU A 235 -15.64 -15.18 18.08
CA GLU A 235 -15.77 -14.14 19.10
C GLU A 235 -16.09 -12.79 18.46
N LYS A 236 -16.89 -11.98 19.17
CA LYS A 236 -17.22 -10.63 18.72
C LYS A 236 -15.96 -9.74 18.80
N ILE A 237 -15.62 -9.06 17.71
CA ILE A 237 -14.58 -8.04 17.68
C ILE A 237 -15.19 -6.68 17.96
N ASP A 238 -14.70 -6.00 19.00
CA ASP A 238 -15.11 -4.64 19.30
C ASP A 238 -14.57 -3.62 18.29
N GLY A 239 -15.30 -2.53 18.11
CA GLY A 239 -14.87 -1.41 17.26
C GLY A 239 -15.16 -1.58 15.76
N LEU A 240 -15.83 -2.65 15.34
CA LEU A 240 -16.31 -2.75 13.95
C LEU A 240 -17.30 -1.60 13.65
N PRO A 241 -17.16 -0.92 12.51
CA PRO A 241 -18.13 0.07 12.07
C PRO A 241 -19.56 -0.52 11.99
N ASP A 242 -20.55 0.25 12.41
CA ASP A 242 -21.96 -0.11 12.25
C ASP A 242 -22.39 0.17 10.80
N PHE A 243 -22.27 -0.85 9.96
CA PHE A 243 -22.52 -0.76 8.53
C PHE A 243 -23.20 -2.04 8.03
N ASP A 244 -24.16 -1.88 7.12
CA ASP A 244 -24.78 -3.02 6.45
C ASP A 244 -23.88 -3.54 5.31
N TYR A 245 -22.99 -4.46 5.65
CA TYR A 245 -22.05 -5.05 4.71
C TYR A 245 -22.71 -5.84 3.56
N SER A 246 -23.99 -6.16 3.67
CA SER A 246 -24.72 -6.79 2.56
C SER A 246 -24.93 -5.84 1.37
N THR A 247 -24.80 -4.56 1.60
CA THR A 247 -24.85 -3.50 0.57
C THR A 247 -23.52 -3.21 -0.08
N ALA A 248 -22.42 -3.73 0.47
CA ALA A 248 -21.08 -3.51 -0.02
C ALA A 248 -20.90 -4.08 -1.44
N LYS A 249 -20.40 -3.25 -2.35
CA LYS A 249 -20.11 -3.64 -3.73
C LYS A 249 -18.60 -3.60 -3.94
N GLY A 250 -17.97 -4.75 -3.91
CA GLY A 250 -16.52 -4.89 -4.17
C GLY A 250 -15.71 -5.08 -2.89
N PHE A 251 -14.90 -6.10 -2.88
CA PHE A 251 -14.14 -6.56 -1.72
C PHE A 251 -13.13 -5.55 -1.18
N ASP A 252 -12.65 -4.65 -2.00
CA ASP A 252 -11.55 -3.75 -1.66
C ASP A 252 -11.99 -2.42 -1.02
N HIS A 253 -13.28 -2.14 -0.94
CA HIS A 253 -13.78 -0.79 -0.66
C HIS A 253 -14.37 -0.61 0.73
N PHE A 254 -14.74 -1.71 1.39
CA PHE A 254 -15.42 -1.70 2.68
C PHE A 254 -14.61 -2.38 3.78
N ASP A 255 -13.32 -2.54 3.54
CA ASP A 255 -12.43 -3.17 4.49
C ASP A 255 -12.23 -2.31 5.74
N VAL A 256 -11.84 -2.94 6.81
CA VAL A 256 -11.47 -2.33 8.08
C VAL A 256 -10.08 -2.80 8.52
N GLU A 257 -9.46 -2.07 9.41
CA GLU A 257 -8.20 -2.48 10.04
C GLU A 257 -8.50 -3.15 11.38
N ILE A 258 -7.94 -4.33 11.61
CA ILE A 258 -8.06 -5.03 12.90
C ILE A 258 -6.70 -5.14 13.55
N LEU A 259 -6.67 -4.79 14.83
CA LEU A 259 -5.50 -4.87 15.70
C LEU A 259 -5.39 -6.26 16.31
N PHE A 260 -4.25 -6.90 16.15
CA PHE A 260 -3.84 -8.13 16.79
C PHE A 260 -2.64 -7.92 17.71
N GLU A 261 -2.50 -8.77 18.71
CA GLU A 261 -1.35 -8.82 19.58
C GLU A 261 -0.75 -10.24 19.59
N SER A 262 0.56 -10.29 19.72
CA SER A 262 1.30 -11.49 20.08
C SER A 262 2.14 -11.22 21.33
N GLN A 263 2.05 -12.11 22.32
CA GLN A 263 2.82 -12.08 23.55
C GLN A 263 3.96 -13.12 23.58
N ASP A 264 4.14 -13.85 22.49
CA ASP A 264 5.08 -14.97 22.36
C ASP A 264 5.97 -14.86 21.12
N SER A 265 6.37 -13.62 20.81
CA SER A 265 7.28 -13.31 19.67
C SER A 265 6.74 -13.75 18.32
N GLY A 266 5.43 -13.65 18.13
CA GLY A 266 4.75 -13.94 16.87
C GLY A 266 4.37 -15.42 16.66
N LEU A 267 4.43 -16.26 17.71
CA LEU A 267 4.01 -17.66 17.62
C LEU A 267 2.48 -17.80 17.59
N SER A 268 1.79 -16.98 18.38
CA SER A 268 0.32 -16.89 18.35
C SER A 268 -0.14 -15.43 18.28
N TRP A 269 -1.32 -15.22 17.70
CA TRP A 269 -1.90 -13.91 17.45
C TRP A 269 -3.35 -13.88 17.91
N HIS A 270 -3.73 -12.83 18.62
CA HIS A 270 -5.07 -12.63 19.17
C HIS A 270 -5.64 -11.30 18.73
N PRO A 271 -6.85 -11.26 18.12
CA PRO A 271 -7.50 -10.01 17.79
C PRO A 271 -7.88 -9.24 19.05
N ILE A 272 -7.62 -7.95 19.08
CA ILE A 272 -7.98 -7.06 20.20
C ILE A 272 -9.24 -6.27 19.84
N LYS A 273 -9.20 -5.52 18.73
CA LYS A 273 -10.29 -4.64 18.29
C LYS A 273 -10.13 -4.23 16.83
N ALA A 274 -11.21 -3.77 16.22
CA ALA A 274 -11.18 -3.07 14.96
C ALA A 274 -10.98 -1.55 15.16
N ILE A 275 -10.41 -0.89 14.15
CA ILE A 275 -10.44 0.56 14.05
C ILE A 275 -11.75 0.94 13.40
N ASN A 276 -12.55 1.77 14.10
CA ASN A 276 -13.90 2.15 13.67
C ASN A 276 -13.86 3.16 12.50
N ILE A 277 -13.33 2.74 11.37
CA ILE A 277 -13.39 3.48 10.11
C ILE A 277 -13.53 2.52 8.94
N LEU A 278 -14.59 2.70 8.16
CA LEU A 278 -14.77 1.96 6.91
C LEU A 278 -13.79 2.44 5.85
N SER A 279 -13.37 1.51 5.01
CA SER A 279 -12.49 1.78 3.87
C SER A 279 -11.07 2.23 4.27
N ALA A 280 -10.68 2.00 5.53
CA ALA A 280 -9.29 2.20 5.95
C ALA A 280 -8.42 1.06 5.46
N MET A 281 -7.27 1.41 4.90
CA MET A 281 -6.28 0.45 4.43
C MET A 281 -4.90 1.07 4.31
N TYR A 282 -3.91 0.25 4.01
CA TYR A 282 -2.53 0.65 3.82
C TYR A 282 -1.96 1.35 5.06
N PRO A 283 -1.99 0.69 6.21
CA PRO A 283 -1.50 1.24 7.45
C PRO A 283 0.00 1.51 7.39
N SER A 284 0.44 2.56 8.11
CA SER A 284 1.84 2.83 8.42
C SER A 284 1.92 3.39 9.82
N ILE A 285 2.76 2.81 10.66
CA ILE A 285 2.94 3.23 12.05
C ILE A 285 4.40 3.58 12.27
N ILE A 286 4.62 4.74 12.88
CA ILE A 286 5.96 5.18 13.29
C ILE A 286 5.91 5.71 14.72
N GLN A 287 6.98 5.45 15.47
CA GLN A 287 7.25 6.13 16.73
C GLN A 287 8.05 7.39 16.43
N LEU A 288 7.63 8.51 17.01
CA LEU A 288 8.28 9.80 16.87
C LEU A 288 9.33 9.98 17.98
N ASP A 289 10.32 10.83 17.73
CA ASP A 289 11.39 11.14 18.69
C ASP A 289 10.87 11.72 20.03
N ASP A 290 9.68 12.31 20.01
CA ASP A 290 9.02 12.85 21.22
C ASP A 290 8.18 11.81 21.98
N GLY A 291 8.23 10.53 21.57
CA GLY A 291 7.53 9.42 22.19
C GLY A 291 6.08 9.22 21.71
N ARG A 292 5.54 10.11 20.86
CA ARG A 292 4.21 9.92 20.26
C ARG A 292 4.27 8.85 19.15
N THR A 293 3.18 8.15 18.96
CA THR A 293 3.03 7.21 17.84
C THR A 293 2.11 7.81 16.81
N LEU A 294 2.57 7.91 15.55
CA LEU A 294 1.78 8.36 14.42
C LEU A 294 1.31 7.17 13.59
N PHE A 295 0.01 7.10 13.36
CA PHE A 295 -0.62 6.17 12.45
C PHE A 295 -1.09 6.91 11.22
N THR A 296 -0.60 6.51 10.03
CA THR A 296 -1.09 6.97 8.74
C THR A 296 -1.80 5.83 8.02
N PHE A 297 -2.88 6.16 7.32
CA PHE A 297 -3.72 5.20 6.62
C PHE A 297 -4.38 5.85 5.41
N THR A 298 -4.86 5.03 4.50
CA THR A 298 -5.61 5.47 3.31
C THR A 298 -7.09 5.23 3.52
N VAL A 299 -7.93 6.22 3.21
CA VAL A 299 -9.37 6.06 3.05
C VAL A 299 -9.66 5.96 1.56
N ARG A 300 -10.33 4.89 1.15
CA ARG A 300 -10.55 4.57 -0.26
C ARG A 300 -11.95 4.90 -0.77
N GLU A 301 -12.92 4.98 0.12
CA GLU A 301 -14.30 5.36 -0.20
C GLU A 301 -14.74 6.58 0.61
N PRO A 302 -15.42 7.55 0.00
CA PRO A 302 -15.90 8.74 0.70
C PRO A 302 -17.18 8.46 1.50
N LEU A 303 -17.18 7.39 2.29
CA LEU A 303 -18.32 6.97 3.09
C LEU A 303 -18.44 7.82 4.35
N GLU A 304 -19.66 8.10 4.80
CA GLU A 304 -19.96 8.81 6.05
C GLU A 304 -19.26 10.17 6.19
N GLY A 305 -19.05 10.87 5.06
CA GLY A 305 -18.33 12.13 5.04
C GLY A 305 -16.83 12.02 5.30
N ASN A 306 -16.27 10.82 5.16
CA ASN A 306 -14.81 10.62 5.10
C ASN A 306 -14.28 11.10 3.75
N HIS A 307 -13.12 11.74 3.77
CA HIS A 307 -12.41 12.10 2.55
C HIS A 307 -11.58 10.92 2.08
N MET A 308 -11.47 10.74 0.77
CA MET A 308 -10.52 9.82 0.18
C MET A 308 -9.08 10.36 0.33
N GLY A 309 -8.11 9.44 0.30
CA GLY A 309 -6.70 9.79 0.35
C GLY A 309 -6.04 9.44 1.67
N ILE A 310 -4.81 9.90 1.87
CA ILE A 310 -4.02 9.57 3.05
C ILE A 310 -4.38 10.49 4.22
N GLN A 311 -4.51 9.89 5.39
CA GLN A 311 -4.88 10.54 6.63
C GLN A 311 -3.96 10.07 7.75
N ALA A 312 -3.93 10.82 8.85
CA ALA A 312 -3.15 10.45 10.02
C ALA A 312 -3.87 10.79 11.33
N ILE A 313 -3.54 10.03 12.38
CA ILE A 313 -3.91 10.29 13.76
C ILE A 313 -2.73 10.00 14.69
N ILE A 314 -2.77 10.58 15.88
CA ILE A 314 -1.90 10.20 16.98
C ILE A 314 -2.54 9.01 17.69
N VAL A 315 -1.78 7.93 17.81
CA VAL A 315 -2.18 6.76 18.62
C VAL A 315 -1.75 7.02 20.06
N THR A 316 -2.68 6.84 20.96
CA THR A 316 -2.44 6.87 22.42
C THR A 316 -2.54 5.46 22.99
N GLU A 317 -2.38 5.31 24.28
CA GLU A 317 -2.62 4.02 24.97
C GLU A 317 -3.91 4.09 25.77
N ASP A 318 -4.59 2.96 25.89
CA ASP A 318 -5.70 2.77 26.83
C ASP A 318 -5.16 2.44 28.24
N GLU A 319 -6.06 2.23 29.20
CA GLU A 319 -5.71 1.90 30.59
C GLU A 319 -4.93 0.58 30.76
N ASN A 320 -4.96 -0.29 29.75
CA ASN A 320 -4.24 -1.57 29.69
C ASN A 320 -2.93 -1.47 28.88
N GLY A 321 -2.56 -0.27 28.41
CA GLY A 321 -1.42 -0.05 27.54
C GLY A 321 -1.63 -0.57 26.11
N ASN A 322 -2.87 -0.78 25.65
CA ASN A 322 -3.15 -1.14 24.27
C ASN A 322 -3.23 0.11 23.40
N PRO A 323 -2.78 0.04 22.15
CA PRO A 323 -2.92 1.14 21.20
C PRO A 323 -4.38 1.57 21.04
N LYS A 324 -4.65 2.85 21.27
CA LYS A 324 -5.96 3.47 21.10
C LYS A 324 -5.96 4.38 19.86
N PHE A 325 -6.79 4.04 18.90
CA PHE A 325 -6.97 4.77 17.64
C PHE A 325 -8.23 5.64 17.74
N ASP A 326 -8.07 6.92 18.13
CA ASP A 326 -9.17 7.86 18.16
C ASP A 326 -9.32 8.53 16.79
N ILE A 327 -10.25 8.03 16.00
CA ILE A 327 -10.51 8.55 14.66
C ILE A 327 -11.53 9.67 14.66
N ALA A 328 -12.25 9.86 15.76
CA ALA A 328 -13.31 10.84 15.86
C ALA A 328 -12.76 12.27 15.98
N SER A 329 -11.60 12.44 16.63
CA SER A 329 -10.97 13.74 16.86
C SER A 329 -9.55 13.83 16.30
N ASP A 330 -9.08 15.05 16.09
CA ASP A 330 -7.72 15.40 15.66
C ASP A 330 -7.22 14.63 14.42
N ARG A 331 -8.13 14.25 13.52
CA ARG A 331 -7.78 13.51 12.32
C ARG A 331 -7.19 14.41 11.25
N ILE A 332 -5.92 14.23 10.94
CA ILE A 332 -5.16 15.01 9.97
C ILE A 332 -5.46 14.47 8.57
N ILE A 333 -6.06 15.29 7.71
CA ILE A 333 -6.29 14.97 6.30
C ILE A 333 -5.08 15.46 5.52
N ILE A 334 -4.20 14.53 5.16
CA ILE A 334 -2.96 14.87 4.47
C ILE A 334 -3.23 15.14 3.00
N ASP A 335 -4.07 14.33 2.36
CA ASP A 335 -4.47 14.54 0.97
C ASP A 335 -5.96 14.38 0.75
N GLU A 336 -6.54 15.28 -0.07
CA GLU A 336 -7.93 15.31 -0.50
C GLU A 336 -8.05 15.53 -2.02
N LYS A 337 -6.99 15.26 -2.79
CA LYS A 337 -6.92 15.64 -4.22
C LYS A 337 -7.61 14.64 -5.13
N THR A 338 -7.63 13.37 -4.75
CA THR A 338 -8.28 12.35 -5.57
C THR A 338 -9.80 12.59 -5.57
N PRO A 339 -10.40 12.83 -6.73
CA PRO A 339 -11.85 12.99 -6.82
C PRO A 339 -12.60 11.74 -6.38
N ASP A 340 -13.71 11.89 -5.68
CA ASP A 340 -14.51 10.79 -5.11
C ASP A 340 -14.99 9.77 -6.14
N TYR A 341 -15.18 10.17 -7.40
CA TYR A 341 -15.55 9.27 -8.49
C TYR A 341 -14.38 8.46 -9.07
N LEU A 342 -13.13 8.80 -8.69
CA LEU A 342 -11.92 8.09 -9.13
C LEU A 342 -11.46 7.04 -8.11
N GLN A 343 -12.37 6.30 -7.54
CA GLN A 343 -12.09 5.22 -6.59
C GLN A 343 -10.80 4.48 -6.91
N SER A 344 -9.92 4.30 -5.94
CA SER A 344 -8.72 3.47 -5.95
C SER A 344 -7.38 4.07 -6.37
N GLY A 345 -7.29 5.35 -6.66
CA GLY A 345 -5.99 5.95 -7.10
C GLY A 345 -5.24 6.75 -6.04
N GLY A 346 -5.88 7.15 -4.95
CA GLY A 346 -5.33 8.08 -3.97
C GLY A 346 -4.90 7.42 -2.66
N GLY A 347 -4.02 8.08 -1.92
CA GLY A 347 -3.42 7.58 -0.70
C GLY A 347 -2.26 6.62 -0.96
N PHE A 348 -2.19 5.51 -0.23
CA PHE A 348 -1.20 4.44 -0.40
C PHE A 348 0.24 4.93 -0.29
N GLY A 349 0.68 5.17 0.93
CA GLY A 349 2.04 5.61 1.18
C GLY A 349 2.42 5.45 2.65
N ASN A 350 3.56 5.98 3.02
CA ASN A 350 4.02 5.95 4.39
C ASN A 350 4.58 7.29 4.85
N THR A 351 4.75 7.41 6.14
CA THR A 351 5.38 8.57 6.79
C THR A 351 6.66 8.13 7.48
N LEU A 352 7.67 8.99 7.47
CA LEU A 352 8.85 8.86 8.32
C LEU A 352 9.20 10.21 8.95
N GLN A 353 9.98 10.18 10.04
CA GLN A 353 10.51 11.38 10.67
C GLN A 353 11.94 11.63 10.19
N LEU A 354 12.20 12.87 9.81
CA LEU A 354 13.51 13.38 9.42
C LEU A 354 14.30 13.83 10.67
N ASP A 355 15.60 13.93 10.54
CA ASP A 355 16.51 14.31 11.64
C ASP A 355 16.25 15.74 12.18
N ASP A 356 15.62 16.59 11.41
CA ASP A 356 15.21 17.94 11.83
C ASP A 356 13.85 17.96 12.53
N GLY A 357 13.25 16.78 12.79
CA GLY A 357 11.94 16.62 13.42
C GLY A 357 10.75 16.88 12.51
N ASN A 358 10.96 17.21 11.22
CA ASN A 358 9.87 17.24 10.25
C ASN A 358 9.42 15.82 9.89
N LEU A 359 8.17 15.70 9.48
CA LEU A 359 7.60 14.49 8.93
C LEU A 359 7.60 14.56 7.40
N LEU A 360 8.01 13.48 6.77
CA LEU A 360 7.94 13.31 5.34
C LEU A 360 6.92 12.21 5.05
N THR A 361 5.79 12.59 4.46
CA THR A 361 4.76 11.66 4.01
C THR A 361 4.80 11.56 2.50
N VAL A 362 4.89 10.33 1.99
CA VAL A 362 4.80 10.04 0.56
C VAL A 362 3.49 9.31 0.27
N TYR A 363 2.83 9.65 -0.82
CA TYR A 363 1.56 9.02 -1.21
C TYR A 363 1.28 9.23 -2.69
N SER A 364 0.30 8.52 -3.21
CA SER A 364 -0.25 8.77 -4.54
C SER A 364 -1.57 9.54 -4.45
N TYR A 365 -1.86 10.32 -5.49
CA TYR A 365 -3.19 10.81 -5.78
C TYR A 365 -3.48 10.59 -7.26
N TYR A 366 -4.75 10.43 -7.59
CA TYR A 366 -5.14 10.23 -8.98
C TYR A 366 -5.44 11.58 -9.64
N ASP A 367 -4.92 11.78 -10.85
CA ASP A 367 -5.16 12.98 -11.65
C ASP A 367 -5.49 12.60 -13.09
N ALA A 368 -6.23 13.45 -13.78
CA ALA A 368 -6.61 13.26 -15.16
C ALA A 368 -6.81 14.61 -15.87
N ASP A 369 -6.72 14.62 -17.22
CA ASP A 369 -7.14 15.76 -18.00
C ASP A 369 -8.63 16.08 -17.74
N GLU A 370 -9.01 17.36 -17.82
CA GLU A 370 -10.38 17.80 -17.48
C GLU A 370 -11.47 17.10 -18.31
N GLU A 371 -11.21 16.80 -19.58
CA GLU A 371 -12.13 16.05 -20.44
C GLU A 371 -12.40 14.65 -19.85
N ILE A 372 -11.35 13.98 -19.37
CA ILE A 372 -11.46 12.63 -18.78
C ILE A 372 -12.15 12.68 -17.43
N LYS A 373 -11.89 13.72 -16.63
CA LYS A 373 -12.59 13.93 -15.35
C LYS A 373 -14.09 14.03 -15.56
N LEU A 374 -14.52 14.84 -16.50
CA LEU A 374 -15.95 15.00 -16.81
C LEU A 374 -16.57 13.68 -17.28
N GLU A 375 -15.92 12.95 -18.17
CA GLU A 375 -16.40 11.64 -18.62
C GLU A 375 -16.54 10.63 -17.50
N MET A 376 -15.63 10.66 -16.54
CA MET A 376 -15.64 9.74 -15.40
C MET A 376 -16.70 10.14 -14.37
N GLU A 377 -16.90 11.44 -14.14
CA GLU A 377 -17.95 11.97 -13.28
C GLU A 377 -19.33 11.59 -13.80
N ASP A 378 -19.56 11.75 -15.11
CA ASP A 378 -20.83 11.42 -15.77
C ASP A 378 -21.02 9.90 -15.93
N GLY A 379 -19.98 9.10 -15.76
CA GLY A 379 -20.01 7.65 -16.02
C GLY A 379 -20.20 7.28 -17.50
N THR A 380 -20.13 8.24 -18.41
CA THR A 380 -20.41 8.06 -19.84
C THR A 380 -19.40 7.13 -20.54
N TYR A 381 -18.17 7.08 -20.05
CA TYR A 381 -17.14 6.21 -20.62
C TYR A 381 -17.45 4.69 -20.52
N PHE A 382 -18.39 4.29 -19.64
CA PHE A 382 -18.82 2.90 -19.53
C PHE A 382 -19.82 2.49 -20.61
N ALA A 383 -20.57 3.44 -21.14
CA ALA A 383 -21.72 3.20 -22.00
C ALA A 383 -21.36 3.27 -23.50
N ASP A 384 -20.31 3.99 -23.88
CA ASP A 384 -19.93 4.24 -25.27
C ASP A 384 -18.86 3.24 -25.75
N GLU A 385 -19.31 2.19 -26.47
CA GLU A 385 -18.45 1.13 -27.02
C GLU A 385 -17.50 1.67 -28.09
N GLU A 386 -17.96 2.56 -28.96
CA GLU A 386 -17.17 3.11 -30.05
C GLU A 386 -16.04 3.98 -29.50
N LYS A 387 -16.34 4.80 -28.49
CA LYS A 387 -15.36 5.64 -27.80
C LYS A 387 -14.31 4.80 -27.07
N PHE A 388 -14.74 3.77 -26.35
CA PHE A 388 -13.85 2.84 -25.66
C PHE A 388 -12.87 2.17 -26.63
N GLU A 389 -13.36 1.63 -27.75
CA GLU A 389 -12.52 0.97 -28.74
C GLU A 389 -11.57 1.96 -29.44
N LYS A 390 -12.00 3.18 -29.69
CA LYS A 390 -11.13 4.24 -30.23
C LYS A 390 -9.96 4.56 -29.30
N VAL A 391 -10.21 4.66 -27.98
CA VAL A 391 -9.17 4.91 -26.98
C VAL A 391 -8.23 3.71 -26.87
N ARG A 392 -8.75 2.49 -26.90
CA ARG A 392 -7.94 1.26 -26.90
C ARG A 392 -6.97 1.21 -28.07
N ARG A 393 -7.44 1.44 -29.31
CA ARG A 393 -6.60 1.45 -30.51
C ARG A 393 -5.50 2.50 -30.40
N LYS A 394 -5.85 3.72 -29.99
CA LYS A 394 -4.87 4.79 -29.82
C LYS A 394 -3.83 4.47 -28.76
N ALA A 395 -4.25 3.86 -27.64
CA ALA A 395 -3.33 3.43 -26.60
C ALA A 395 -2.40 2.31 -27.08
N ALA A 396 -2.91 1.34 -27.86
CA ALA A 396 -2.11 0.27 -28.45
C ALA A 396 -1.04 0.81 -29.41
N GLU A 397 -1.44 1.70 -30.34
CA GLU A 397 -0.50 2.34 -31.29
C GLU A 397 0.61 3.09 -30.54
N PHE A 398 0.25 3.84 -29.50
CA PHE A 398 1.22 4.56 -28.68
C PHE A 398 2.15 3.60 -27.91
N HIS A 399 1.61 2.51 -27.36
CA HIS A 399 2.36 1.54 -26.60
C HIS A 399 3.35 0.77 -27.47
N ASP A 400 2.92 0.31 -28.65
CA ASP A 400 3.77 -0.39 -29.62
C ASP A 400 4.93 0.51 -30.05
N TRP A 401 4.65 1.77 -30.32
CA TRP A 401 5.68 2.74 -30.65
C TRP A 401 6.69 2.96 -29.50
N ALA A 402 6.19 3.06 -28.27
CA ALA A 402 7.03 3.39 -27.10
C ALA A 402 7.90 2.22 -26.62
N ASN A 403 7.45 0.96 -26.81
CA ASN A 403 8.08 -0.22 -26.21
C ASN A 403 8.58 -1.27 -27.22
N GLY A 404 8.25 -1.15 -28.50
CA GLY A 404 8.68 -2.09 -29.55
C GLY A 404 8.18 -3.53 -29.34
N PHE A 405 7.05 -3.71 -28.66
CA PHE A 405 6.53 -5.01 -28.21
C PHE A 405 5.41 -5.51 -29.13
N ASN A 406 5.37 -6.81 -29.44
CA ASN A 406 4.35 -7.45 -30.26
C ASN A 406 3.36 -8.23 -29.37
N TYR A 407 2.13 -7.71 -29.23
CA TYR A 407 1.10 -8.19 -28.28
C TYR A 407 0.32 -9.43 -28.71
N ASN A 408 0.46 -9.92 -29.93
CA ASN A 408 -0.39 -10.98 -30.46
C ASN A 408 -0.20 -12.37 -29.81
N SER A 409 0.71 -12.53 -28.85
CA SER A 409 1.07 -13.82 -28.26
C SER A 409 0.42 -14.14 -26.89
N LEU A 410 -0.40 -13.26 -26.32
CA LEU A 410 -0.85 -13.38 -24.92
C LEU A 410 -2.36 -13.50 -24.74
N LYS A 411 -3.12 -13.80 -25.78
CA LYS A 411 -4.59 -13.69 -25.86
C LYS A 411 -5.44 -14.52 -24.87
N ASP A 412 -4.86 -15.38 -24.06
CA ASP A 412 -5.64 -16.35 -23.26
C ASP A 412 -5.61 -16.11 -21.74
N LYS A 413 -5.11 -14.96 -21.25
CA LYS A 413 -4.90 -14.75 -19.82
C LYS A 413 -5.75 -13.61 -19.22
N VAL A 414 -6.60 -13.95 -18.28
CA VAL A 414 -7.27 -13.14 -17.23
C VAL A 414 -8.19 -11.99 -17.69
N LYS A 415 -9.46 -12.07 -17.30
CA LYS A 415 -10.48 -11.00 -17.50
C LYS A 415 -10.41 -9.96 -16.37
N ASN A 416 -10.14 -8.71 -16.70
CA ASN A 416 -10.29 -7.56 -15.81
C ASN A 416 -11.61 -6.80 -16.08
N THR A 417 -11.98 -5.91 -15.16
CA THR A 417 -13.16 -5.07 -15.40
C THR A 417 -12.86 -4.03 -16.47
N ARG A 418 -13.85 -3.75 -17.32
CA ARG A 418 -13.80 -2.74 -18.39
C ARG A 418 -13.27 -1.37 -17.89
N ARG A 419 -13.64 -0.97 -16.67
CA ARG A 419 -13.16 0.26 -16.03
C ARG A 419 -11.63 0.29 -15.89
N HIS A 420 -11.03 -0.79 -15.39
CA HIS A 420 -9.58 -0.83 -15.21
C HIS A 420 -8.84 -0.79 -16.55
N CYS A 421 -9.37 -1.44 -17.56
CA CYS A 421 -8.82 -1.38 -18.91
C CYS A 421 -8.87 0.05 -19.48
N TYR A 422 -10.00 0.73 -19.36
CA TYR A 422 -10.18 2.10 -19.85
C TYR A 422 -9.24 3.08 -19.16
N LEU A 423 -9.13 3.02 -17.84
CA LEU A 423 -8.18 3.83 -17.07
C LEU A 423 -6.73 3.53 -17.47
N GLY A 424 -6.41 2.24 -17.67
CA GLY A 424 -5.10 1.81 -18.16
C GLY A 424 -4.75 2.39 -19.53
N CYS A 425 -5.69 2.43 -20.45
CA CYS A 425 -5.49 3.05 -21.75
C CYS A 425 -5.16 4.55 -21.65
N TRP A 426 -5.88 5.30 -20.82
CA TRP A 426 -5.59 6.70 -20.58
C TRP A 426 -4.26 6.93 -19.88
N GLN A 427 -3.86 6.01 -19.00
CA GLN A 427 -2.55 6.04 -18.37
C GLN A 427 -1.44 5.82 -19.40
N VAL A 428 -1.60 4.87 -20.34
CA VAL A 428 -0.67 4.67 -21.46
C VAL A 428 -0.55 5.95 -22.29
N LEU A 429 -1.66 6.61 -22.57
CA LEU A 429 -1.69 7.88 -23.30
C LEU A 429 -1.20 9.09 -22.48
N ARG A 430 -0.84 8.89 -21.21
CA ARG A 430 -0.38 9.92 -20.26
C ARG A 430 -1.38 11.04 -20.01
N LYS A 431 -2.67 10.72 -20.04
CA LYS A 431 -3.77 11.66 -19.84
C LYS A 431 -4.52 11.47 -18.53
N ALA A 432 -4.37 10.32 -17.88
CA ALA A 432 -4.89 10.05 -16.56
C ALA A 432 -3.99 9.04 -15.83
N GLY A 433 -3.99 9.07 -14.50
CA GLY A 433 -3.26 8.08 -13.70
C GLY A 433 -2.80 8.62 -12.35
N PRO A 434 -2.24 7.75 -11.53
CA PRO A 434 -1.68 8.16 -10.25
C PRO A 434 -0.44 9.02 -10.44
N LYS A 435 -0.26 9.95 -9.52
CA LYS A 435 0.95 10.76 -9.33
C LYS A 435 1.44 10.57 -7.91
N THR A 436 2.75 10.55 -7.73
CA THR A 436 3.36 10.52 -6.40
C THR A 436 3.58 11.95 -5.90
N GLU A 437 3.19 12.20 -4.67
CA GLU A 437 3.45 13.45 -3.97
C GLU A 437 4.22 13.21 -2.67
N ILE A 438 5.06 14.16 -2.34
CA ILE A 438 5.79 14.25 -1.07
C ILE A 438 5.24 15.44 -0.30
N THR A 439 4.84 15.22 0.94
CA THR A 439 4.43 16.28 1.87
C THR A 439 5.41 16.36 3.03
N LEU A 440 6.03 17.52 3.20
CA LEU A 440 6.83 17.87 4.38
C LEU A 440 5.99 18.71 5.33
N TRP A 441 5.91 18.30 6.58
CA TRP A 441 5.11 18.94 7.61
C TRP A 441 5.68 18.67 9.00
N ARG A 442 5.18 19.37 9.99
CA ARG A 442 5.55 19.14 11.38
C ARG A 442 4.29 18.94 12.20
N LEU A 443 4.31 17.92 13.04
CA LEU A 443 3.27 17.73 14.03
C LEU A 443 3.39 18.85 15.07
N PRO A 444 2.31 19.62 15.34
CA PRO A 444 2.34 20.61 16.39
C PRO A 444 2.73 19.99 17.73
N VAL A 445 3.54 20.71 18.50
CA VAL A 445 3.83 20.41 19.90
C VAL A 445 2.80 21.17 20.72
N ASP A 446 2.29 20.53 21.75
CA ASP A 446 1.33 21.12 22.68
C ASP A 446 1.92 22.31 23.45
#